data_62fd45026d64e819daa2369f63bd1fd6
#
_entry.id   62fd45026d64e819daa2369f63bd1fd6
#
_cell.length_a   1.000
_cell.length_b   1.000
_cell.length_c   1.000
_cell.angle_alpha   90.00
_cell.angle_beta   90.00
_cell.angle_gamma   90.00
#
_symmetry.space_group_name_H-M   'P 1'
#
loop_
_entity.id
_entity.type
_entity.pdbx_description
1 polymer ?
#
loop_
_entity_poly.entity_id
_entity_poly.type
_entity_poly.pdbx_seq_one_letter_code
_entity_poly.pdbx_strand_id
1 'polypeptide(L)'
;MKPIKRLFLSSDPVEIVDSNIVLELNACGRGFITANTETDYTGKMVRIDIGYDGLVLRWFTGYVERSQPADNGTCRLFVRELVGVFDKLWPCSFQHPTLRQITDWMTEQSGLTITPPAGAAYADTPIPHFTHSGTGYQLLATLGRSFSITDYVWYQLPDGAVFTGAAAHSLFAGKPVEIPPEFSQASTGGNSMTVPMIQSLRPGVEVNGQRLNQVRLNNDDMAITWQPRNKATGQPLQKSTFQRQAESAYPELASGLHLPKFARVVAPSEDVSSGNVADPYRPRYAVDLQLLDEDGKPAANTPVYSAVPLPVPMAGSESGMFQFPPSGTMVEIGFVGGRQDKPFIRQTMAEGQSLPAVKPGEQLQQQRDGVSQRVTVAGDWERQTDQAIRENSMTRTITADDEKRTLVARETTIQATDKLTVLGTVTLMAGAVAHIAEGDYSVGTSGSLVISCSKDNSVSVGRNVNRDVGGNLDDNIKGAAVVNVGKSLTEKITGIRRSVAQAQELIAPKVKLGSEEINVLTLLTDTLDVVNQLATVCASHTHPSVGTSSQAGDFSAAAKKTGTLKDKYSPLIA
;
A
#
# COMPACT_ATOMS: atom_id res chain seq x y z
N MET A 1 -26.21 -24.97 29.49
CA MET A 1 -26.25 -25.06 28.01
C MET A 1 -24.94 -25.64 27.53
N LYS A 2 -24.99 -26.52 26.55
CA LYS A 2 -23.80 -27.14 26.03
C LYS A 2 -23.26 -26.33 24.86
N PRO A 3 -21.98 -25.98 24.87
CA PRO A 3 -21.39 -25.23 23.74
C PRO A 3 -21.35 -26.12 22.49
N ILE A 4 -21.59 -25.49 21.36
CA ILE A 4 -21.57 -26.16 20.06
C ILE A 4 -20.55 -25.45 19.19
N LYS A 5 -19.63 -26.22 18.61
CA LYS A 5 -18.66 -25.77 17.67
C LYS A 5 -18.76 -26.63 16.41
N ARG A 6 -18.82 -26.02 15.26
CA ARG A 6 -18.88 -26.72 13.97
C ARG A 6 -17.77 -26.25 13.09
N LEU A 7 -16.95 -27.16 12.66
CA LEU A 7 -15.86 -26.88 11.72
C LEU A 7 -16.27 -27.36 10.34
N PHE A 8 -16.04 -26.50 9.37
CA PHE A 8 -16.23 -26.85 7.97
C PHE A 8 -14.93 -26.58 7.24
N LEU A 9 -14.41 -27.59 6.56
CA LEU A 9 -13.20 -27.50 5.74
C LEU A 9 -13.64 -27.64 4.29
N SER A 10 -13.51 -26.56 3.51
CA SER A 10 -14.12 -26.39 2.20
C SER A 10 -15.64 -26.36 2.32
N SER A 11 -16.28 -27.46 2.54
CA SER A 11 -17.72 -27.56 2.79
C SER A 11 -18.01 -28.73 3.70
N ASP A 12 -17.00 -29.53 3.97
CA ASP A 12 -17.19 -30.78 4.69
C ASP A 12 -17.17 -30.51 6.19
N PRO A 13 -18.15 -30.98 6.91
CA PRO A 13 -18.13 -30.85 8.36
C PRO A 13 -17.12 -31.84 8.93
N VAL A 14 -16.28 -31.36 9.82
CA VAL A 14 -15.22 -32.15 10.45
C VAL A 14 -15.28 -31.92 11.95
N GLU A 15 -15.00 -32.95 12.68
CA GLU A 15 -15.08 -32.90 14.14
C GLU A 15 -13.83 -32.24 14.72
N ILE A 16 -14.04 -31.29 15.64
CA ILE A 16 -12.96 -30.60 16.34
C ILE A 16 -12.57 -31.38 17.58
N VAL A 17 -11.28 -31.68 17.68
CA VAL A 17 -10.71 -32.30 18.87
C VAL A 17 -10.20 -31.21 19.82
N ASP A 18 -9.53 -30.20 19.27
CA ASP A 18 -8.93 -29.13 20.06
C ASP A 18 -8.85 -27.88 19.22
N SER A 19 -9.00 -26.72 19.83
CA SER A 19 -8.94 -25.47 19.09
C SER A 19 -8.40 -24.33 19.95
N ASN A 20 -7.52 -23.54 19.36
CA ASN A 20 -7.00 -22.34 19.99
C ASN A 20 -6.84 -21.27 18.91
N ILE A 21 -7.80 -20.35 18.89
CA ILE A 21 -7.86 -19.31 17.85
C ILE A 21 -7.87 -17.95 18.49
N VAL A 22 -7.05 -17.07 17.95
CA VAL A 22 -6.89 -15.70 18.44
C VAL A 22 -7.33 -14.75 17.35
N LEU A 23 -8.25 -13.88 17.68
CA LEU A 23 -8.63 -12.74 16.85
C LEU A 23 -8.08 -11.48 17.51
N GLU A 24 -7.57 -10.56 16.70
CA GLU A 24 -6.96 -9.34 17.23
C GLU A 24 -7.43 -8.14 16.44
N LEU A 25 -7.52 -7.03 17.12
CA LEU A 25 -7.83 -5.75 16.48
C LEU A 25 -6.58 -5.26 15.74
N ASN A 26 -6.75 -4.82 14.50
CA ASN A 26 -5.67 -4.32 13.67
C ASN A 26 -4.61 -5.40 13.37
N ALA A 27 -5.03 -6.65 13.31
CA ALA A 27 -4.15 -7.76 13.00
C ALA A 27 -4.95 -8.91 12.40
N CYS A 28 -4.26 -9.87 11.82
CA CYS A 28 -4.87 -11.05 11.24
C CYS A 28 -5.10 -12.09 12.33
N GLY A 29 -6.32 -12.55 12.46
CA GLY A 29 -6.65 -13.65 13.35
C GLY A 29 -5.97 -14.93 12.90
N ARG A 30 -5.56 -15.76 13.86
CA ARG A 30 -4.81 -16.98 13.59
C ARG A 30 -4.99 -17.98 14.71
N GLY A 31 -4.62 -19.19 14.42
CA GLY A 31 -4.69 -20.22 15.46
C GLY A 31 -4.41 -21.60 14.92
N PHE A 32 -4.77 -22.58 15.72
CA PHE A 32 -4.72 -23.97 15.26
C PHE A 32 -5.97 -24.72 15.71
N ILE A 33 -6.30 -25.73 14.95
CA ILE A 33 -7.42 -26.63 15.20
C ILE A 33 -6.88 -28.04 15.01
N THR A 34 -7.10 -28.89 15.99
CA THR A 34 -6.87 -30.31 15.81
C THR A 34 -8.20 -30.90 15.40
N ALA A 35 -8.24 -31.50 14.25
CA ALA A 35 -9.46 -32.00 13.64
C ALA A 35 -9.37 -33.50 13.42
N ASN A 36 -10.50 -34.18 13.54
CA ASN A 36 -10.57 -35.62 13.35
C ASN A 36 -10.62 -35.94 11.86
N THR A 37 -9.44 -35.89 11.23
CA THR A 37 -9.29 -36.15 9.81
C THR A 37 -7.80 -36.42 9.51
N GLU A 38 -7.56 -37.24 8.51
CA GLU A 38 -6.19 -37.46 8.02
C GLU A 38 -5.93 -36.71 6.73
N THR A 39 -6.91 -35.97 6.21
CA THR A 39 -6.81 -35.27 4.94
C THR A 39 -6.01 -33.99 5.10
N ASP A 40 -5.17 -33.71 4.13
CA ASP A 40 -4.45 -32.45 4.06
C ASP A 40 -5.36 -31.37 3.48
N TYR A 41 -5.67 -30.40 4.30
CA TYR A 41 -6.52 -29.27 3.92
C TYR A 41 -5.74 -28.00 3.64
N THR A 42 -4.44 -28.06 3.45
CA THR A 42 -3.62 -26.88 3.19
C THR A 42 -4.19 -26.09 2.00
N GLY A 43 -4.36 -24.80 2.19
CA GLY A 43 -4.91 -23.88 1.18
C GLY A 43 -6.42 -23.92 1.07
N LYS A 44 -7.12 -24.75 1.85
CA LYS A 44 -8.57 -24.84 1.80
C LYS A 44 -9.22 -23.84 2.74
N MET A 45 -10.44 -23.47 2.39
CA MET A 45 -11.23 -22.56 3.23
C MET A 45 -11.64 -23.26 4.52
N VAL A 46 -11.64 -22.49 5.60
CA VAL A 46 -12.06 -22.97 6.90
C VAL A 46 -13.12 -22.02 7.46
N ARG A 47 -14.13 -22.62 8.04
CA ARG A 47 -15.21 -21.88 8.71
C ARG A 47 -15.50 -22.53 10.03
N ILE A 48 -15.68 -21.71 11.05
CA ILE A 48 -16.07 -22.19 12.37
C ILE A 48 -17.31 -21.45 12.82
N ASP A 49 -18.30 -22.23 13.18
CA ASP A 49 -19.53 -21.70 13.76
C ASP A 49 -19.55 -22.09 15.24
N ILE A 50 -19.90 -21.14 16.08
CA ILE A 50 -19.97 -21.38 17.52
C ILE A 50 -21.31 -20.91 18.08
N GLY A 51 -21.70 -21.49 19.21
CA GLY A 51 -22.93 -21.07 19.87
C GLY A 51 -23.41 -22.08 20.89
N TYR A 52 -24.69 -22.01 21.14
CA TYR A 52 -25.37 -22.91 22.06
C TYR A 52 -26.64 -23.42 21.39
N ASP A 53 -27.35 -24.35 22.06
CA ASP A 53 -28.58 -24.92 21.52
C ASP A 53 -29.53 -23.82 21.05
N GLY A 54 -29.93 -23.93 19.81
CA GLY A 54 -30.89 -23.00 19.18
C GLY A 54 -30.25 -21.83 18.50
N LEU A 55 -28.97 -21.49 18.73
CA LEU A 55 -28.32 -20.39 18.06
C LEU A 55 -26.82 -20.63 17.89
N VAL A 56 -26.44 -20.98 16.67
CA VAL A 56 -25.03 -21.22 16.30
C VAL A 56 -24.71 -20.26 15.15
N LEU A 57 -23.74 -19.40 15.35
CA LEU A 57 -23.38 -18.35 14.40
C LEU A 57 -21.96 -18.54 13.90
N ARG A 58 -21.71 -18.12 12.67
CA ARG A 58 -20.37 -18.11 12.14
C ARG A 58 -19.53 -17.15 12.97
N TRP A 59 -18.39 -17.63 13.39
CA TRP A 59 -17.49 -16.85 14.22
C TRP A 59 -16.15 -16.62 13.55
N PHE A 60 -15.67 -17.59 12.76
CA PHE A 60 -14.38 -17.50 12.09
C PHE A 60 -14.51 -17.96 10.64
N THR A 61 -13.89 -17.21 9.75
CA THR A 61 -13.75 -17.56 8.34
C THR A 61 -12.31 -17.30 7.96
N GLY A 62 -11.68 -18.29 7.34
CA GLY A 62 -10.28 -18.18 6.97
C GLY A 62 -9.85 -19.29 6.04
N TYR A 63 -8.57 -19.59 6.07
CA TYR A 63 -8.00 -20.66 5.27
C TYR A 63 -6.98 -21.42 6.11
N VAL A 64 -6.73 -22.66 5.72
CA VAL A 64 -5.70 -23.49 6.34
C VAL A 64 -4.36 -23.11 5.73
N GLU A 65 -3.53 -22.48 6.51
CA GLU A 65 -2.19 -22.11 6.06
C GLU A 65 -1.31 -23.35 5.95
N ARG A 66 -1.47 -24.28 6.89
CA ARG A 66 -0.63 -25.48 6.96
C ARG A 66 -1.38 -26.58 7.70
N SER A 67 -1.25 -27.79 7.21
CA SER A 67 -1.84 -28.98 7.76
C SER A 67 -0.72 -29.91 8.21
N GLN A 68 -0.80 -30.42 9.42
CA GLN A 68 0.21 -31.34 9.95
C GLN A 68 -0.47 -32.55 10.60
N PRO A 69 -0.08 -33.74 10.21
CA PRO A 69 -0.61 -34.93 10.86
C PRO A 69 -0.32 -34.90 12.36
N ALA A 70 -1.20 -35.42 13.13
CA ALA A 70 -1.07 -35.53 14.59
C ALA A 70 -1.46 -36.93 15.01
N ASP A 71 -1.42 -37.18 16.32
CA ASP A 71 -1.65 -38.53 16.82
C ASP A 71 -3.11 -38.96 16.60
N ASN A 72 -3.31 -40.25 16.57
CA ASN A 72 -4.64 -40.89 16.57
C ASN A 72 -5.51 -40.50 15.36
N GLY A 73 -4.91 -40.38 14.17
CA GLY A 73 -5.70 -40.12 12.95
C GLY A 73 -6.24 -38.71 12.90
N THR A 74 -5.62 -37.77 13.63
CA THR A 74 -6.03 -36.38 13.59
C THR A 74 -5.02 -35.53 12.80
N CYS A 75 -5.42 -34.31 12.48
CA CYS A 75 -4.57 -33.36 11.81
C CYS A 75 -4.61 -32.02 12.54
N ARG A 76 -3.45 -31.42 12.74
CA ARG A 76 -3.38 -30.08 13.29
C ARG A 76 -3.33 -29.09 12.14
N LEU A 77 -4.36 -28.29 12.05
CA LEU A 77 -4.54 -27.30 11.00
C LEU A 77 -4.19 -25.94 11.55
N PHE A 78 -3.20 -25.29 10.95
CA PHE A 78 -2.85 -23.91 11.28
C PHE A 78 -3.70 -23.01 10.39
N VAL A 79 -4.49 -22.17 11.00
CA VAL A 79 -5.50 -21.37 10.28
C VAL A 79 -5.24 -19.88 10.43
N ARG A 80 -5.61 -19.12 9.39
CA ARG A 80 -5.54 -17.66 9.39
C ARG A 80 -6.84 -17.12 8.83
N GLU A 81 -7.21 -15.91 9.27
CA GLU A 81 -8.32 -15.18 8.65
C GLU A 81 -7.97 -14.85 7.20
N LEU A 82 -9.01 -14.53 6.41
CA LEU A 82 -8.82 -14.22 4.99
C LEU A 82 -7.94 -12.99 4.77
N VAL A 83 -7.92 -12.07 5.72
CA VAL A 83 -7.01 -10.92 5.67
C VAL A 83 -5.54 -11.33 5.64
N GLY A 84 -5.24 -12.61 5.83
CA GLY A 84 -3.89 -13.15 5.61
C GLY A 84 -3.34 -12.87 4.22
N VAL A 85 -4.20 -12.59 3.24
CA VAL A 85 -3.79 -12.23 1.89
C VAL A 85 -2.96 -10.94 1.88
N PHE A 86 -3.08 -10.11 2.91
CA PHE A 86 -2.35 -8.85 3.03
C PHE A 86 -0.91 -9.02 3.52
N ASP A 87 -0.44 -10.23 3.70
CA ASP A 87 0.93 -10.52 4.12
C ASP A 87 1.94 -10.36 2.97
N LYS A 88 1.50 -9.90 1.81
CA LYS A 88 2.34 -9.65 0.64
C LYS A 88 2.49 -8.16 0.43
N LEU A 89 3.38 -7.80 -0.51
CA LEU A 89 3.54 -6.40 -0.91
C LEU A 89 2.32 -5.96 -1.72
N TRP A 90 1.87 -4.73 -1.43
CA TRP A 90 0.70 -4.13 -2.06
C TRP A 90 1.05 -2.70 -2.52
N PRO A 91 1.93 -2.56 -3.50
CA PRO A 91 2.33 -1.22 -3.95
C PRO A 91 1.18 -0.55 -4.69
N CYS A 92 0.97 0.71 -4.39
CA CYS A 92 -0.05 1.52 -5.06
C CYS A 92 0.29 3.00 -4.98
N SER A 93 -0.28 3.77 -5.90
CA SER A 93 -0.14 5.22 -5.91
C SER A 93 -1.38 5.82 -6.55
N PHE A 94 -1.98 6.79 -5.86
CA PHE A 94 -3.22 7.44 -6.29
C PHE A 94 -3.09 8.95 -6.14
N GLN A 95 -3.71 9.69 -7.05
CA GLN A 95 -3.84 11.14 -6.96
C GLN A 95 -5.26 11.46 -6.53
N HIS A 96 -5.37 12.30 -5.51
CA HIS A 96 -6.63 12.78 -4.97
C HIS A 96 -7.60 11.65 -4.59
N PRO A 97 -7.13 10.55 -4.00
CA PRO A 97 -8.04 9.46 -3.68
C PRO A 97 -8.83 9.73 -2.42
N THR A 98 -10.01 9.15 -2.35
CA THR A 98 -10.75 9.01 -1.11
C THR A 98 -10.39 7.67 -0.47
N LEU A 99 -10.70 7.53 0.82
CA LEU A 99 -10.52 6.25 1.50
C LEU A 99 -11.33 5.16 0.78
N ARG A 100 -12.54 5.49 0.35
CA ARG A 100 -13.41 4.53 -0.34
C ARG A 100 -12.75 4.00 -1.61
N GLN A 101 -12.18 4.89 -2.42
CA GLN A 101 -11.53 4.48 -3.66
C GLN A 101 -10.38 3.53 -3.40
N ILE A 102 -9.60 3.76 -2.33
CA ILE A 102 -8.49 2.87 -2.00
C ILE A 102 -9.02 1.52 -1.52
N THR A 103 -10.08 1.53 -0.70
CA THR A 103 -10.64 0.26 -0.21
C THR A 103 -11.34 -0.52 -1.32
N ASP A 104 -11.94 0.17 -2.29
CA ASP A 104 -12.53 -0.49 -3.46
C ASP A 104 -11.44 -1.16 -4.28
N TRP A 105 -10.32 -0.45 -4.52
CA TRP A 105 -9.17 -1.04 -5.20
C TRP A 105 -8.65 -2.26 -4.44
N MET A 106 -8.55 -2.17 -3.11
CA MET A 106 -8.10 -3.31 -2.29
C MET A 106 -9.08 -4.49 -2.42
N THR A 107 -10.38 -4.19 -2.52
CA THR A 107 -11.40 -5.20 -2.71
C THR A 107 -11.21 -5.93 -4.05
N GLU A 108 -10.97 -5.16 -5.12
CA GLU A 108 -10.73 -5.74 -6.43
C GLU A 108 -9.50 -6.62 -6.46
N GLN A 109 -8.44 -6.18 -5.77
CA GLN A 109 -7.18 -6.91 -5.78
C GLN A 109 -7.21 -8.16 -4.91
N SER A 110 -7.93 -8.12 -3.80
CA SER A 110 -7.94 -9.23 -2.84
C SER A 110 -9.11 -10.19 -3.01
N GLY A 111 -10.20 -9.71 -3.57
CA GLY A 111 -11.45 -10.45 -3.60
C GLY A 111 -12.17 -10.40 -2.24
N LEU A 112 -11.64 -9.66 -1.26
CA LEU A 112 -12.29 -9.49 0.03
C LEU A 112 -13.06 -8.18 0.04
N THR A 113 -14.27 -8.19 0.56
CA THR A 113 -15.06 -6.98 0.69
C THR A 113 -14.45 -6.11 1.81
N ILE A 114 -13.94 -4.95 1.44
CA ILE A 114 -13.36 -4.01 2.39
C ILE A 114 -14.22 -2.76 2.39
N THR A 115 -14.84 -2.47 3.54
CA THR A 115 -15.87 -1.43 3.56
C THR A 115 -15.58 -0.40 4.64
N PRO A 116 -15.34 0.86 4.24
CA PRO A 116 -15.33 1.96 5.19
C PRO A 116 -16.77 2.30 5.54
N PRO A 117 -17.02 2.93 6.70
CA PRO A 117 -18.37 3.20 7.14
C PRO A 117 -19.09 4.17 6.21
N ALA A 118 -20.37 3.91 5.98
CA ALA A 118 -21.21 4.78 5.18
C ALA A 118 -21.43 6.10 5.93
N GLY A 119 -21.36 7.20 5.20
CA GLY A 119 -21.67 8.52 5.76
C GLY A 119 -20.57 9.14 6.61
N ALA A 120 -19.44 8.49 6.75
CA ALA A 120 -18.30 9.06 7.48
C ALA A 120 -17.56 10.01 6.54
N ALA A 121 -17.51 11.30 6.89
CA ALA A 121 -16.95 12.34 6.02
C ALA A 121 -15.54 11.97 5.54
N TYR A 122 -14.70 11.43 6.42
CA TYR A 122 -13.34 11.10 6.04
C TYR A 122 -13.26 9.99 4.97
N ALA A 123 -14.35 9.25 4.80
CA ALA A 123 -14.32 8.14 3.82
C ALA A 123 -14.43 8.67 2.40
N ASP A 124 -15.00 9.86 2.23
CA ASP A 124 -15.29 10.44 0.93
C ASP A 124 -14.53 11.75 0.69
N THR A 125 -13.75 12.21 1.68
CA THR A 125 -12.90 13.40 1.54
C THR A 125 -11.59 12.98 0.90
N PRO A 126 -11.23 13.55 -0.26
CA PRO A 126 -9.98 13.17 -0.92
C PRO A 126 -8.77 13.79 -0.24
N ILE A 127 -7.65 13.10 -0.30
CA ILE A 127 -6.34 13.60 0.14
C ILE A 127 -5.48 13.88 -1.10
N PRO A 128 -4.45 14.73 -0.99
CA PRO A 128 -3.67 15.13 -2.18
C PRO A 128 -3.11 13.95 -2.96
N HIS A 129 -2.57 12.97 -2.30
CA HIS A 129 -2.09 11.75 -2.93
C HIS A 129 -1.89 10.69 -1.87
N PHE A 130 -1.84 9.45 -2.30
CA PHE A 130 -1.59 8.31 -1.44
C PHE A 130 -0.66 7.35 -2.16
N THR A 131 0.49 7.07 -1.58
CA THR A 131 1.46 6.12 -2.15
C THR A 131 1.86 5.13 -1.07
N HIS A 132 1.93 3.88 -1.44
CA HIS A 132 2.31 2.81 -0.52
C HIS A 132 3.14 1.76 -1.26
N SER A 133 4.15 1.20 -0.58
CA SER A 133 5.01 0.18 -1.16
C SER A 133 5.29 -0.98 -0.21
N GLY A 134 4.60 -1.00 0.93
CA GLY A 134 4.76 -2.06 1.93
C GLY A 134 3.76 -3.18 1.77
N THR A 135 3.58 -3.96 2.83
CA THR A 135 2.60 -5.04 2.85
C THR A 135 1.18 -4.49 2.95
N GLY A 136 0.18 -5.31 2.64
CA GLY A 136 -1.22 -4.92 2.80
C GLY A 136 -1.58 -4.58 4.24
N TYR A 137 -0.93 -5.22 5.22
CA TYR A 137 -1.13 -4.84 6.62
C TYR A 137 -0.62 -3.43 6.92
N GLN A 138 0.56 -3.11 6.37
CA GLN A 138 1.09 -1.76 6.52
C GLN A 138 0.21 -0.75 5.79
N LEU A 139 -0.39 -1.16 4.67
CA LEU A 139 -1.29 -0.31 3.94
C LEU A 139 -2.51 -0.01 4.81
N LEU A 140 -3.16 -1.05 5.35
CA LEU A 140 -4.30 -0.88 6.24
C LEU A 140 -3.94 0.02 7.44
N ALA A 141 -2.76 -0.20 8.03
CA ALA A 141 -2.34 0.61 9.17
C ALA A 141 -2.10 2.06 8.78
N THR A 142 -1.65 2.31 7.55
CA THR A 142 -1.34 3.67 7.09
C THR A 142 -2.61 4.48 6.81
N LEU A 143 -3.68 3.82 6.35
CA LEU A 143 -4.93 4.51 6.01
C LEU A 143 -5.42 5.42 7.14
N GLY A 144 -5.37 4.94 8.38
CA GLY A 144 -5.85 5.73 9.53
C GLY A 144 -5.14 7.06 9.65
N ARG A 145 -3.81 7.05 9.48
CA ARG A 145 -3.02 8.27 9.61
C ARG A 145 -3.19 9.16 8.38
N SER A 146 -3.16 8.57 7.20
CA SER A 146 -3.25 9.35 5.96
C SER A 146 -4.58 10.11 5.84
N PHE A 147 -5.65 9.53 6.35
CA PHE A 147 -6.97 10.18 6.32
C PHE A 147 -7.33 10.82 7.66
N SER A 148 -6.35 10.98 8.56
CA SER A 148 -6.53 11.63 9.87
C SER A 148 -7.71 11.05 10.65
N ILE A 149 -7.86 9.72 10.63
CA ILE A 149 -8.99 9.07 11.29
C ILE A 149 -8.66 8.84 12.75
N THR A 150 -9.35 9.55 13.62
CA THR A 150 -9.17 9.39 15.06
C THR A 150 -9.63 8.01 15.49
N ASP A 151 -8.82 7.36 16.33
CA ASP A 151 -9.11 6.03 16.87
C ASP A 151 -9.43 5.02 15.78
N TYR A 152 -8.57 4.97 14.78
CA TYR A 152 -8.72 4.10 13.61
C TYR A 152 -8.53 2.63 13.99
N VAL A 153 -9.42 1.79 13.44
CA VAL A 153 -9.36 0.34 13.61
C VAL A 153 -9.72 -0.38 12.31
N TRP A 154 -9.23 -1.59 12.17
CA TRP A 154 -9.68 -2.51 11.14
C TRP A 154 -9.74 -3.94 11.71
N TYR A 155 -10.62 -4.74 11.16
CA TYR A 155 -10.77 -6.14 11.59
C TYR A 155 -11.65 -6.88 10.59
N GLN A 156 -11.50 -8.19 10.55
CA GLN A 156 -12.33 -9.03 9.70
C GLN A 156 -13.61 -9.42 10.42
N LEU A 157 -14.70 -9.39 9.68
CA LEU A 157 -16.01 -9.82 10.16
C LEU A 157 -16.15 -11.34 9.99
N PRO A 158 -17.16 -11.95 10.66
CA PRO A 158 -17.35 -13.40 10.55
C PRO A 158 -17.54 -13.92 9.13
N ASP A 159 -18.10 -13.12 8.25
CA ASP A 159 -18.37 -13.50 6.86
C ASP A 159 -17.16 -13.32 5.95
N GLY A 160 -16.10 -12.72 6.46
CA GLY A 160 -14.87 -12.49 5.71
C GLY A 160 -14.71 -11.05 5.23
N ALA A 161 -15.74 -10.22 5.37
CA ALA A 161 -15.62 -8.81 5.02
C ALA A 161 -14.70 -8.12 6.02
N VAL A 162 -14.10 -7.01 5.61
CA VAL A 162 -13.17 -6.26 6.43
C VAL A 162 -13.72 -4.86 6.67
N PHE A 163 -13.81 -4.52 7.94
CA PHE A 163 -14.18 -3.17 8.35
C PHE A 163 -12.92 -2.33 8.50
N THR A 164 -12.95 -1.09 8.05
CA THR A 164 -11.84 -0.15 8.21
C THR A 164 -12.40 1.26 8.44
N GLY A 165 -11.99 1.91 9.55
CA GLY A 165 -12.49 3.25 9.86
C GLY A 165 -12.33 3.59 11.34
N ALA A 166 -12.97 4.69 11.76
CA ALA A 166 -12.97 5.08 13.16
C ALA A 166 -13.78 4.07 13.99
N ALA A 167 -13.28 3.76 15.17
CA ALA A 167 -13.98 2.82 16.07
C ALA A 167 -15.39 3.31 16.40
N ALA A 168 -15.60 4.62 16.45
CA ALA A 168 -16.91 5.19 16.73
C ALA A 168 -17.92 4.91 15.60
N HIS A 169 -17.45 4.53 14.43
CA HIS A 169 -18.32 4.20 13.31
C HIS A 169 -18.34 2.69 13.03
N SER A 170 -17.77 1.89 13.92
CA SER A 170 -17.71 0.44 13.72
C SER A 170 -19.07 -0.19 13.92
N LEU A 171 -19.23 -1.42 13.46
CA LEU A 171 -20.48 -2.17 13.62
C LEU A 171 -20.79 -2.43 15.09
N PHE A 172 -19.82 -2.30 15.96
CA PHE A 172 -19.93 -2.54 17.39
C PHE A 172 -20.18 -1.26 18.19
N ALA A 173 -20.05 -0.10 17.55
CA ALA A 173 -20.21 1.18 18.23
C ALA A 173 -21.63 1.29 18.82
N GLY A 174 -21.68 1.71 20.08
CA GLY A 174 -22.95 1.88 20.78
C GLY A 174 -23.66 0.59 21.12
N LYS A 175 -22.96 -0.55 21.05
CA LYS A 175 -23.52 -1.86 21.38
C LYS A 175 -22.66 -2.56 22.42
N PRO A 176 -22.54 -2.01 23.61
CA PRO A 176 -21.71 -2.62 24.65
C PRO A 176 -22.30 -3.94 25.12
N VAL A 177 -21.44 -4.82 25.53
CA VAL A 177 -21.82 -6.12 26.12
C VAL A 177 -21.51 -6.03 27.61
N GLU A 178 -22.50 -6.32 28.44
CA GLU A 178 -22.32 -6.36 29.87
C GLU A 178 -22.18 -7.82 30.29
N ILE A 179 -21.07 -8.15 30.89
CA ILE A 179 -20.80 -9.49 31.39
C ILE A 179 -20.79 -9.42 32.91
N PRO A 180 -21.78 -10.04 33.57
CA PRO A 180 -21.82 -10.06 35.02
C PRO A 180 -20.57 -10.74 35.61
N PRO A 181 -20.12 -10.27 36.78
CA PRO A 181 -18.90 -10.80 37.41
C PRO A 181 -18.92 -12.32 37.64
N GLU A 182 -20.09 -12.90 37.85
CA GLU A 182 -20.19 -14.33 38.10
C GLU A 182 -19.83 -15.17 36.88
N PHE A 183 -19.79 -14.59 35.69
CA PHE A 183 -19.34 -15.30 34.49
C PHE A 183 -17.83 -15.19 34.28
N SER A 184 -17.16 -14.41 35.10
CA SER A 184 -15.69 -14.27 35.01
C SER A 184 -15.06 -15.46 35.73
N GLN A 185 -14.42 -16.35 34.98
CA GLN A 185 -13.74 -17.50 35.55
C GLN A 185 -12.40 -17.13 36.15
N ALA A 186 -11.74 -16.15 35.55
CA ALA A 186 -10.44 -15.66 35.99
C ALA A 186 -10.17 -14.28 35.44
N SER A 187 -9.41 -13.49 36.20
CA SER A 187 -8.96 -12.17 35.78
C SER A 187 -7.47 -12.06 36.03
N THR A 188 -6.70 -11.71 35.00
CA THR A 188 -5.24 -11.68 35.08
C THR A 188 -4.74 -10.31 34.68
N GLY A 189 -3.92 -9.71 35.53
CA GLY A 189 -3.24 -8.47 35.22
C GLY A 189 -4.14 -7.25 35.08
N GLY A 190 -5.41 -7.34 35.45
CA GLY A 190 -6.34 -6.20 35.44
C GLY A 190 -6.82 -5.77 34.06
N ASN A 191 -6.36 -6.40 32.99
CA ASN A 191 -6.77 -6.06 31.64
C ASN A 191 -7.09 -7.28 30.78
N SER A 192 -7.40 -8.40 31.43
CA SER A 192 -7.88 -9.61 30.75
C SER A 192 -8.87 -10.35 31.63
N MET A 193 -9.73 -11.12 30.99
CA MET A 193 -10.75 -11.90 31.67
C MET A 193 -11.04 -13.14 30.84
N THR A 194 -11.30 -14.26 31.53
CA THR A 194 -11.72 -15.50 30.90
C THR A 194 -13.21 -15.70 31.17
N VAL A 195 -13.96 -15.96 30.14
CA VAL A 195 -15.40 -16.15 30.18
C VAL A 195 -15.78 -17.37 29.37
N PRO A 196 -16.96 -17.97 29.60
CA PRO A 196 -17.46 -19.04 28.75
C PRO A 196 -17.59 -18.51 27.32
N MET A 197 -17.63 -19.39 26.36
CA MET A 197 -17.75 -19.05 24.96
C MET A 197 -18.98 -18.18 24.68
N ILE A 198 -18.78 -16.99 24.15
CA ILE A 198 -19.84 -16.04 23.79
C ILE A 198 -19.63 -15.64 22.34
N GLN A 199 -20.56 -16.01 21.48
CA GLN A 199 -20.39 -15.85 20.04
C GLN A 199 -20.33 -14.41 19.55
N SER A 200 -20.81 -13.46 20.34
CA SER A 200 -20.77 -12.04 19.98
C SER A 200 -19.44 -11.35 20.33
N LEU A 201 -18.56 -12.03 21.07
CA LEU A 201 -17.30 -11.39 21.48
C LEU A 201 -16.29 -11.45 20.34
N ARG A 202 -15.84 -10.27 19.95
CA ARG A 202 -14.84 -10.08 18.91
C ARG A 202 -14.00 -8.85 19.23
N PRO A 203 -12.81 -8.74 18.63
CA PRO A 203 -12.03 -7.51 18.77
C PRO A 203 -12.85 -6.32 18.27
N GLY A 204 -12.80 -5.23 19.02
CA GLY A 204 -13.58 -4.02 18.72
C GLY A 204 -14.88 -3.92 19.49
N VAL A 205 -15.38 -5.01 20.06
CA VAL A 205 -16.58 -4.99 20.92
C VAL A 205 -16.21 -4.36 22.25
N GLU A 206 -17.13 -3.59 22.81
CA GLU A 206 -16.95 -2.98 24.11
C GLU A 206 -17.60 -3.88 25.17
N VAL A 207 -16.80 -4.33 26.15
CA VAL A 207 -17.26 -5.19 27.23
C VAL A 207 -17.00 -4.48 28.55
N ASN A 208 -18.07 -4.29 29.34
CA ASN A 208 -17.98 -3.60 30.63
C ASN A 208 -17.21 -2.30 30.53
N GLY A 209 -17.44 -1.53 29.46
CA GLY A 209 -16.81 -0.23 29.25
C GLY A 209 -15.38 -0.30 28.72
N GLN A 210 -14.89 -1.48 28.36
CA GLN A 210 -13.54 -1.66 27.82
C GLN A 210 -13.58 -2.25 26.42
N ARG A 211 -12.93 -1.62 25.45
CA ARG A 211 -12.90 -2.14 24.08
C ARG A 211 -11.89 -3.27 23.99
N LEU A 212 -12.36 -4.42 23.53
CA LEU A 212 -11.50 -5.59 23.36
C LEU A 212 -10.52 -5.37 22.23
N ASN A 213 -9.27 -5.68 22.48
CA ASN A 213 -8.26 -5.68 21.43
C ASN A 213 -7.89 -7.12 21.02
N GLN A 214 -8.25 -8.11 21.84
CA GLN A 214 -7.99 -9.50 21.48
C GLN A 214 -9.06 -10.40 22.09
N VAL A 215 -9.45 -11.42 21.35
CA VAL A 215 -10.34 -12.49 21.81
C VAL A 215 -9.71 -13.81 21.42
N ARG A 216 -9.46 -14.65 22.39
CA ARG A 216 -8.89 -15.98 22.15
C ARG A 216 -9.92 -17.03 22.54
N LEU A 217 -10.31 -17.81 21.58
CA LEU A 217 -11.14 -19.00 21.82
C LEU A 217 -10.20 -20.17 22.10
N ASN A 218 -10.30 -20.74 23.27
CA ASN A 218 -9.52 -21.90 23.67
C ASN A 218 -10.51 -22.97 24.10
N ASN A 219 -10.81 -23.85 23.18
CA ASN A 219 -11.88 -24.83 23.32
C ASN A 219 -13.22 -24.18 23.66
N ASP A 220 -13.71 -24.29 24.86
CA ASP A 220 -15.04 -23.77 25.23
C ASP A 220 -14.97 -22.48 26.01
N ASP A 221 -13.77 -21.97 26.22
CA ASP A 221 -13.56 -20.73 26.95
C ASP A 221 -13.03 -19.64 26.04
N MET A 222 -13.36 -18.40 26.38
CA MET A 222 -12.82 -17.24 25.70
C MET A 222 -12.03 -16.38 26.67
N ALA A 223 -10.76 -16.17 26.35
CA ALA A 223 -9.94 -15.19 27.05
C ALA A 223 -10.02 -13.89 26.25
N ILE A 224 -10.53 -12.85 26.89
CA ILE A 224 -10.66 -11.54 26.28
C ILE A 224 -9.67 -10.60 26.94
N THR A 225 -9.06 -9.72 26.15
CA THR A 225 -8.12 -8.73 26.68
C THR A 225 -8.44 -7.36 26.08
N TRP A 226 -8.08 -6.35 26.85
CA TRP A 226 -8.26 -4.96 26.44
C TRP A 226 -7.04 -4.15 26.86
N GLN A 227 -6.91 -2.95 26.30
CA GLN A 227 -5.84 -2.04 26.64
C GLN A 227 -6.45 -0.69 26.93
N PRO A 228 -6.24 -0.17 28.16
CA PRO A 228 -6.77 1.15 28.51
C PRO A 228 -6.32 2.18 27.48
N ARG A 229 -7.26 3.00 27.03
CA ARG A 229 -7.01 3.99 25.98
C ARG A 229 -7.52 5.36 26.40
N ASN A 230 -6.89 6.34 25.82
CA ASN A 230 -7.39 7.70 25.91
C ASN A 230 -8.66 7.80 25.07
N LYS A 231 -9.79 8.15 25.69
CA LYS A 231 -11.08 8.14 25.01
C LYS A 231 -11.17 9.17 23.89
N ALA A 232 -10.39 10.23 23.95
CA ALA A 232 -10.43 11.27 22.92
C ALA A 232 -9.59 10.93 21.71
N THR A 233 -8.44 10.30 21.91
CA THR A 233 -7.49 10.03 20.81
C THR A 233 -7.45 8.57 20.39
N GLY A 234 -8.01 7.66 21.19
CA GLY A 234 -7.95 6.23 20.94
C GLY A 234 -6.57 5.64 21.19
N GLN A 235 -5.60 6.43 21.63
CA GLN A 235 -4.24 5.96 21.84
C GLN A 235 -4.15 5.17 23.16
N PRO A 236 -3.33 4.11 23.18
CA PRO A 236 -3.10 3.38 24.43
C PRO A 236 -2.52 4.30 25.50
N LEU A 237 -3.02 4.15 26.71
CA LEU A 237 -2.51 4.94 27.86
C LEU A 237 -1.14 4.47 28.32
N GLN A 238 -0.79 3.24 28.02
CA GLN A 238 0.49 2.68 28.43
C GLN A 238 1.19 2.07 27.23
N LYS A 239 2.49 2.30 27.14
CA LYS A 239 3.32 1.67 26.11
C LYS A 239 3.42 0.18 26.41
N SER A 240 3.47 -0.62 25.39
CA SER A 240 3.66 -2.05 25.54
C SER A 240 5.04 -2.35 26.16
N THR A 241 5.17 -3.54 26.73
CA THR A 241 6.44 -3.97 27.29
C THR A 241 7.54 -3.96 26.23
N PHE A 242 7.18 -4.41 25.01
CA PHE A 242 8.12 -4.44 23.91
C PHE A 242 8.58 -3.03 23.51
N GLN A 243 7.63 -2.09 23.47
CA GLN A 243 8.01 -0.70 23.17
C GLN A 243 8.95 -0.13 24.22
N ARG A 244 8.67 -0.41 25.52
CA ARG A 244 9.54 0.08 26.59
C ARG A 244 10.93 -0.52 26.49
N GLN A 245 11.02 -1.81 26.15
CA GLN A 245 12.31 -2.46 25.98
C GLN A 245 13.07 -1.89 24.80
N ALA A 246 12.38 -1.68 23.67
CA ALA A 246 13.02 -1.12 22.49
C ALA A 246 13.53 0.29 22.75
N GLU A 247 12.74 1.12 23.47
CA GLU A 247 13.16 2.48 23.83
C GLU A 247 14.34 2.48 24.79
N SER A 248 14.38 1.50 25.67
CA SER A 248 15.49 1.40 26.61
C SER A 248 16.77 0.91 25.94
N ALA A 249 16.63 0.01 24.99
CA ALA A 249 17.79 -0.57 24.30
C ALA A 249 18.34 0.36 23.21
N TYR A 250 17.46 1.14 22.58
CA TYR A 250 17.84 2.00 21.44
C TYR A 250 17.20 3.38 21.57
N PRO A 251 17.61 4.17 22.57
CA PRO A 251 16.97 5.47 22.82
C PRO A 251 17.08 6.44 21.64
N GLU A 252 18.17 6.38 20.87
CA GLU A 252 18.33 7.25 19.70
C GLU A 252 17.30 6.93 18.63
N LEU A 253 16.97 5.65 18.46
CA LEU A 253 15.96 5.24 17.51
C LEU A 253 14.55 5.55 18.02
N ALA A 254 14.35 5.35 19.32
CA ALA A 254 13.05 5.58 19.94
C ALA A 254 12.65 7.04 19.90
N SER A 255 13.61 7.96 19.99
CA SER A 255 13.36 9.40 19.90
C SER A 255 12.92 9.81 18.48
N GLY A 256 13.17 8.97 17.49
CA GLY A 256 12.86 9.26 16.08
C GLY A 256 13.74 10.35 15.50
N LEU A 257 14.84 10.72 16.16
CA LEU A 257 15.73 11.78 15.66
C LEU A 257 16.60 11.32 14.50
N HIS A 258 16.63 10.03 14.23
CA HIS A 258 17.27 9.50 13.03
C HIS A 258 16.42 9.74 11.78
N LEU A 259 15.15 10.08 11.95
CA LEU A 259 14.22 10.40 10.86
C LEU A 259 14.23 11.91 10.62
N PRO A 260 13.93 12.33 9.39
CA PRO A 260 13.78 13.76 9.09
C PRO A 260 12.68 14.38 9.95
N LYS A 261 12.92 15.60 10.39
CA LYS A 261 11.95 16.39 11.13
C LYS A 261 11.80 17.73 10.46
N PHE A 262 10.67 18.38 10.71
CA PHE A 262 10.45 19.72 10.20
C PHE A 262 10.56 20.73 11.33
N ALA A 263 11.00 21.94 10.98
CA ALA A 263 11.17 23.04 11.91
C ALA A 263 10.88 24.37 11.19
N ARG A 264 10.63 25.42 11.96
CA ARG A 264 10.49 26.77 11.43
C ARG A 264 11.65 27.63 11.87
N VAL A 265 12.15 28.42 10.95
CA VAL A 265 13.18 29.40 11.24
C VAL A 265 12.57 30.49 12.11
N VAL A 266 13.19 30.75 13.24
CA VAL A 266 12.80 31.83 14.14
C VAL A 266 13.52 33.12 13.73
N ALA A 267 14.83 33.05 13.63
CA ALA A 267 15.67 34.19 13.28
C ALA A 267 17.04 33.68 12.87
N PRO A 268 17.84 34.52 12.18
CA PRO A 268 19.28 34.28 12.08
C PRO A 268 19.87 34.32 13.49
N SER A 269 20.81 33.43 13.76
CA SER A 269 21.38 33.33 15.11
C SER A 269 22.28 34.52 15.43
N GLU A 270 22.90 35.09 14.41
CA GLU A 270 23.77 36.24 14.54
C GLU A 270 23.69 37.12 13.31
N ASP A 271 24.10 38.37 13.49
CA ASP A 271 24.23 39.26 12.36
C ASP A 271 25.45 38.86 11.51
N VAL A 272 25.16 38.51 10.27
CA VAL A 272 26.18 37.99 9.34
C VAL A 272 26.65 39.02 8.37
N SER A 273 26.58 40.28 8.73
CA SER A 273 26.85 41.41 7.82
C SER A 273 28.23 41.41 7.20
N SER A 274 29.19 40.68 7.78
CA SER A 274 30.52 40.59 7.20
C SER A 274 31.02 39.17 7.27
N GLY A 275 31.68 38.73 6.21
CA GLY A 275 32.31 37.43 6.20
C GLY A 275 33.40 37.32 7.26
N ASN A 276 33.65 36.15 7.73
CA ASN A 276 34.64 35.92 8.76
C ASN A 276 35.01 34.44 8.83
N VAL A 277 36.06 34.17 9.57
CA VAL A 277 36.49 32.79 9.80
C VAL A 277 35.42 32.03 10.60
N ALA A 278 35.20 30.76 10.28
CA ALA A 278 34.27 29.92 10.98
C ALA A 278 34.71 29.75 12.42
N ASP A 279 33.76 29.96 13.34
CA ASP A 279 33.97 29.83 14.77
C ASP A 279 32.93 28.85 15.32
N PRO A 280 33.35 27.73 15.87
CA PRO A 280 32.38 26.73 16.37
C PRO A 280 31.50 27.27 17.51
N TYR A 281 31.89 28.31 18.18
CA TYR A 281 31.09 28.92 19.24
C TYR A 281 30.16 30.00 18.71
N ARG A 282 30.39 30.50 17.52
CA ARG A 282 29.58 31.53 16.88
C ARG A 282 29.42 31.23 15.40
N PRO A 283 28.64 30.20 15.07
CA PRO A 283 28.46 29.84 13.66
C PRO A 283 27.66 30.95 12.97
N ARG A 284 28.27 31.53 11.95
CA ARG A 284 27.69 32.69 11.28
C ARG A 284 26.62 32.33 10.25
N TYR A 285 26.75 31.17 9.63
CA TYR A 285 25.75 30.69 8.68
C TYR A 285 24.83 29.70 9.37
N ALA A 286 24.01 30.22 10.29
CA ALA A 286 23.15 29.42 11.15
C ALA A 286 21.89 30.19 11.50
N VAL A 287 20.84 29.47 11.89
CA VAL A 287 19.56 30.04 12.28
C VAL A 287 19.04 29.34 13.54
N ASP A 288 18.15 30.02 14.24
CA ASP A 288 17.43 29.46 15.38
C ASP A 288 16.14 28.82 14.88
N LEU A 289 15.79 27.65 15.40
CA LEU A 289 14.71 26.82 14.89
C LEU A 289 13.74 26.37 15.98
N GLN A 290 12.45 26.35 15.63
CA GLN A 290 11.42 25.72 16.42
C GLN A 290 10.97 24.44 15.72
N LEU A 291 11.13 23.28 16.38
CA LEU A 291 10.67 22.02 15.82
C LEU A 291 9.15 22.01 15.71
N LEU A 292 8.65 21.24 14.74
CA LEU A 292 7.22 21.09 14.47
C LEU A 292 6.80 19.65 14.76
N ASP A 293 5.54 19.49 15.14
CA ASP A 293 4.91 18.19 15.26
C ASP A 293 4.34 17.74 13.90
N GLU A 294 3.61 16.62 13.87
CA GLU A 294 3.07 16.06 12.64
C GLU A 294 1.99 16.95 12.03
N ASP A 295 1.39 17.82 12.82
CA ASP A 295 0.36 18.76 12.34
C ASP A 295 0.95 20.09 11.89
N GLY A 296 2.27 20.25 11.95
CA GLY A 296 2.95 21.48 11.58
C GLY A 296 2.89 22.55 12.66
N LYS A 297 2.52 22.19 13.89
CA LYS A 297 2.48 23.11 15.02
C LYS A 297 3.78 22.98 15.79
N PRO A 298 4.13 24.00 16.59
CA PRO A 298 5.32 23.89 17.43
C PRO A 298 5.24 22.65 18.31
N ALA A 299 6.28 21.85 18.29
CA ALA A 299 6.33 20.62 19.06
C ALA A 299 6.30 20.94 20.55
N ALA A 300 5.40 20.29 21.27
CA ALA A 300 5.20 20.53 22.70
C ALA A 300 6.47 20.16 23.47
N ASN A 301 6.74 20.95 24.50
CA ASN A 301 7.87 20.72 25.41
C ASN A 301 9.22 20.66 24.71
N THR A 302 9.35 21.35 23.58
CA THR A 302 10.59 21.38 22.82
C THR A 302 11.10 22.81 22.75
N PRO A 303 12.32 23.06 23.24
CA PRO A 303 12.89 24.42 23.21
C PRO A 303 13.27 24.81 21.79
N VAL A 304 13.53 26.10 21.60
CA VAL A 304 14.12 26.61 20.38
C VAL A 304 15.56 26.09 20.28
N TYR A 305 15.91 25.54 19.16
CA TYR A 305 17.27 25.11 18.87
C TYR A 305 18.03 26.31 18.34
N SER A 306 19.09 26.68 19.01
CA SER A 306 19.89 27.86 18.62
C SER A 306 21.07 27.45 17.74
N ALA A 307 21.42 28.35 16.83
CA ALA A 307 22.64 28.27 16.03
C ALA A 307 22.77 26.97 15.22
N VAL A 308 21.65 26.55 14.61
CA VAL A 308 21.65 25.34 13.76
C VAL A 308 22.21 25.72 12.39
N PRO A 309 23.27 25.04 11.92
CA PRO A 309 23.92 25.41 10.67
C PRO A 309 23.05 25.15 9.44
N LEU A 310 23.09 26.09 8.51
CA LEU A 310 22.42 25.99 7.21
C LEU A 310 23.27 25.19 6.24
N PRO A 311 22.64 24.47 5.33
CA PRO A 311 23.38 23.76 4.29
C PRO A 311 23.92 24.72 3.26
N VAL A 312 25.07 24.40 2.71
CA VAL A 312 25.68 25.13 1.63
C VAL A 312 25.86 24.15 0.47
N PRO A 313 25.13 24.31 -0.63
CA PRO A 313 25.23 23.38 -1.76
C PRO A 313 26.63 23.19 -2.26
N MET A 314 27.45 24.26 -2.24
CA MET A 314 28.83 24.18 -2.60
C MET A 314 29.59 25.15 -1.69
N ALA A 315 30.52 24.63 -0.93
CA ALA A 315 31.25 25.43 0.04
C ALA A 315 32.75 25.24 -0.13
N GLY A 316 33.47 26.31 0.04
CA GLY A 316 34.91 26.33 0.05
C GLY A 316 35.38 27.53 0.84
N SER A 317 36.70 27.80 0.81
CA SER A 317 37.21 29.01 1.45
C SER A 317 36.69 30.21 0.67
N GLU A 318 35.88 31.02 1.33
CA GLU A 318 35.28 32.22 0.77
C GLU A 318 34.56 31.97 -0.56
N SER A 319 33.97 30.78 -0.71
CA SER A 319 33.25 30.40 -1.92
C SER A 319 32.10 29.51 -1.56
N GLY A 320 30.99 29.68 -2.28
CA GLY A 320 29.81 28.89 -2.04
C GLY A 320 28.56 29.63 -2.48
N MET A 321 27.42 29.03 -2.17
CA MET A 321 26.12 29.62 -2.43
C MET A 321 25.41 29.78 -1.10
N PHE A 322 25.32 31.03 -0.64
CA PHE A 322 24.81 31.34 0.69
C PHE A 322 23.51 32.14 0.57
N GLN A 323 22.51 31.71 1.34
CA GLN A 323 21.21 32.37 1.32
C GLN A 323 20.51 32.10 2.64
N PHE A 324 20.21 33.17 3.37
CA PHE A 324 19.47 33.05 4.61
C PHE A 324 17.98 32.94 4.34
N PRO A 325 17.32 31.94 4.87
CA PRO A 325 15.87 31.86 4.78
C PRO A 325 15.24 32.91 5.70
N PRO A 326 14.14 33.53 5.27
CA PRO A 326 13.44 34.47 6.15
C PRO A 326 12.80 33.74 7.33
N SER A 327 12.50 34.50 8.38
CA SER A 327 11.78 34.00 9.52
C SER A 327 10.45 33.38 9.08
N GLY A 328 10.10 32.26 9.69
CA GLY A 328 8.89 31.51 9.35
C GLY A 328 9.09 30.46 8.26
N THR A 329 10.25 30.45 7.58
CA THR A 329 10.53 29.44 6.58
C THR A 329 10.57 28.04 7.21
N MET A 330 9.92 27.07 6.57
CA MET A 330 10.01 25.69 7.00
C MET A 330 11.30 25.09 6.50
N VAL A 331 11.93 24.29 7.33
CA VAL A 331 13.17 23.58 6.99
C VAL A 331 13.06 22.12 7.40
N GLU A 332 13.77 21.28 6.68
CA GLU A 332 13.98 19.90 7.06
C GLU A 332 15.27 19.83 7.88
N ILE A 333 15.18 19.24 9.07
CA ILE A 333 16.31 19.16 10.00
C ILE A 333 16.66 17.69 10.24
N GLY A 334 17.94 17.42 10.34
CA GLY A 334 18.48 16.13 10.72
C GLY A 334 19.32 16.26 11.97
N PHE A 335 19.68 15.12 12.54
CA PHE A 335 20.48 15.05 13.77
C PHE A 335 21.63 14.07 13.53
N VAL A 336 22.84 14.52 13.68
CA VAL A 336 24.03 13.68 13.44
C VAL A 336 24.04 12.51 14.42
N GLY A 337 23.97 11.29 13.88
CA GLY A 337 23.93 10.08 14.70
C GLY A 337 22.72 9.98 15.60
N GLY A 338 21.63 10.69 15.28
CA GLY A 338 20.43 10.72 16.12
C GLY A 338 20.60 11.53 17.40
N ARG A 339 21.66 12.31 17.50
CA ARG A 339 21.97 13.05 18.72
C ARG A 339 21.30 14.41 18.72
N GLN A 340 20.49 14.65 19.74
CA GLN A 340 19.68 15.85 19.87
C GLN A 340 20.53 17.12 19.95
N ASP A 341 21.75 17.00 20.43
CA ASP A 341 22.67 18.12 20.57
C ASP A 341 23.46 18.45 19.30
N LYS A 342 23.20 17.74 18.21
CA LYS A 342 23.89 17.97 16.93
C LYS A 342 22.93 18.10 15.77
N PRO A 343 22.06 19.10 15.79
CA PRO A 343 21.12 19.34 14.70
C PRO A 343 21.82 19.98 13.51
N PHE A 344 21.30 19.75 12.33
CA PHE A 344 21.72 20.45 11.10
C PHE A 344 20.55 20.51 10.14
N ILE A 345 20.49 21.58 9.35
CA ILE A 345 19.44 21.74 8.35
C ILE A 345 19.86 20.98 7.09
N ARG A 346 18.94 20.22 6.54
CA ARG A 346 19.18 19.54 5.26
C ARG A 346 18.79 20.42 4.10
N GLN A 347 17.63 21.07 4.19
CA GLN A 347 17.13 21.95 3.12
C GLN A 347 16.04 22.86 3.67
N THR A 348 15.75 23.92 2.89
CA THR A 348 14.62 24.80 3.15
C THR A 348 13.44 24.39 2.29
N MET A 349 12.23 24.67 2.77
CA MET A 349 10.98 24.37 2.08
C MET A 349 10.15 25.65 2.00
N ALA A 350 9.43 25.77 0.91
CA ALA A 350 8.67 27.00 0.66
C ALA A 350 7.30 27.03 1.34
N GLU A 351 6.97 25.98 2.07
CA GLU A 351 5.66 25.86 2.66
C GLU A 351 5.38 26.98 3.65
N GLY A 352 4.19 27.57 3.54
CA GLY A 352 3.80 28.68 4.43
C GLY A 352 4.38 30.02 4.04
N GLN A 353 5.10 30.09 2.94
CA GLN A 353 5.69 31.34 2.45
C GLN A 353 5.01 31.80 1.17
N SER A 354 5.00 33.10 0.98
CA SER A 354 4.58 33.67 -0.28
C SER A 354 5.65 33.36 -1.32
N LEU A 355 5.26 32.78 -2.43
CA LEU A 355 6.21 32.44 -3.49
C LEU A 355 6.14 33.49 -4.59
N PRO A 356 7.28 33.82 -5.20
CA PRO A 356 7.23 34.61 -6.45
C PRO A 356 6.49 33.79 -7.50
N ALA A 357 5.98 34.46 -8.51
CA ALA A 357 5.24 33.78 -9.58
C ALA A 357 6.20 32.87 -10.34
N VAL A 358 6.07 31.57 -10.10
CA VAL A 358 6.87 30.53 -10.74
C VAL A 358 5.91 29.45 -11.22
N LYS A 359 5.98 29.13 -12.48
CA LYS A 359 5.16 28.08 -13.07
C LYS A 359 5.89 26.75 -12.99
N PRO A 360 5.17 25.66 -13.00
CA PRO A 360 5.81 24.35 -13.08
C PRO A 360 6.74 24.30 -14.29
N GLY A 361 7.96 23.86 -14.08
CA GLY A 361 8.97 23.78 -15.12
C GLY A 361 9.85 25.02 -15.25
N GLU A 362 9.54 26.10 -14.53
CA GLU A 362 10.43 27.27 -14.48
C GLU A 362 11.48 27.08 -13.39
N GLN A 363 12.59 27.76 -13.60
CA GLN A 363 13.60 27.95 -12.57
C GLN A 363 13.68 29.42 -12.25
N LEU A 364 13.64 29.77 -10.99
CA LEU A 364 13.76 31.16 -10.58
C LEU A 364 14.72 31.25 -9.41
N GLN A 365 15.75 32.08 -9.58
CA GLN A 365 16.64 32.48 -8.51
C GLN A 365 16.43 33.97 -8.31
N GLN A 366 15.73 34.32 -7.25
CA GLN A 366 15.36 35.71 -7.02
C GLN A 366 15.92 36.16 -5.68
N GLN A 367 16.70 37.23 -5.72
CA GLN A 367 17.24 37.83 -4.51
C GLN A 367 16.21 38.79 -3.91
N ARG A 368 15.59 39.59 -4.77
CA ARG A 368 14.51 40.49 -4.43
C ARG A 368 13.73 40.81 -5.70
N ASP A 369 12.60 41.46 -5.55
CA ASP A 369 11.82 41.88 -6.70
C ASP A 369 12.70 42.74 -7.61
N GLY A 370 12.64 42.46 -8.92
CA GLY A 370 13.43 43.15 -9.91
C GLY A 370 14.89 42.70 -10.02
N VAL A 371 15.34 41.77 -9.18
CA VAL A 371 16.68 41.18 -9.26
C VAL A 371 16.58 39.67 -9.26
N SER A 372 16.59 39.11 -10.45
CA SER A 372 16.36 37.68 -10.59
C SER A 372 17.05 37.12 -11.82
N GLN A 373 17.18 35.82 -11.82
CA GLN A 373 17.57 35.02 -12.95
C GLN A 373 16.51 33.95 -13.11
N ARG A 374 15.88 33.91 -14.27
CA ARG A 374 14.76 33.03 -14.54
C ARG A 374 15.00 32.24 -15.80
N VAL A 375 14.63 31.00 -15.82
CA VAL A 375 14.49 30.21 -17.03
C VAL A 375 13.03 29.84 -17.14
N THR A 376 12.38 30.30 -18.20
CA THR A 376 10.95 30.07 -18.39
C THR A 376 10.68 28.63 -18.83
N VAL A 377 9.43 28.24 -18.82
CA VAL A 377 9.01 26.95 -19.36
C VAL A 377 9.38 26.80 -20.83
N ALA A 378 9.35 27.91 -21.57
CA ALA A 378 9.71 27.89 -22.99
C ALA A 378 11.21 27.77 -23.22
N GLY A 379 12.02 27.89 -22.17
CA GLY A 379 13.47 27.83 -22.27
C GLY A 379 14.15 29.17 -22.40
N ASP A 380 13.38 30.26 -22.29
CA ASP A 380 13.98 31.59 -22.36
C ASP A 380 14.83 31.86 -21.11
N TRP A 381 16.01 32.36 -21.31
CA TRP A 381 16.85 32.81 -20.22
C TRP A 381 16.65 34.30 -20.00
N GLU A 382 16.12 34.64 -18.83
CA GLU A 382 15.90 36.03 -18.44
C GLU A 382 16.79 36.35 -17.27
N ARG A 383 17.52 37.39 -17.38
CA ARG A 383 18.26 37.95 -16.26
C ARG A 383 17.82 39.35 -16.09
N GLN A 384 17.45 39.69 -14.90
CA GLN A 384 16.96 41.00 -14.56
C GLN A 384 17.73 41.52 -13.38
N THR A 385 18.17 42.74 -13.49
CA THR A 385 18.83 43.45 -12.42
C THR A 385 18.76 44.93 -12.71
N ASP A 386 18.87 45.73 -11.69
CA ASP A 386 19.06 47.17 -11.85
C ASP A 386 20.52 47.50 -12.21
N GLN A 387 21.35 46.47 -12.36
CA GLN A 387 22.69 46.58 -12.90
C GLN A 387 22.74 45.97 -14.29
N ALA A 388 23.81 46.09 -14.99
CA ALA A 388 23.97 45.51 -16.31
C ALA A 388 24.03 43.99 -16.23
N ILE A 389 23.29 43.35 -17.05
CA ILE A 389 23.43 41.93 -17.25
C ILE A 389 24.46 41.72 -18.30
N ARG A 390 25.40 41.01 -17.96
CA ARG A 390 26.30 40.67 -18.92
C ARG A 390 26.00 39.34 -19.34
N GLU A 391 25.42 39.10 -19.98
CA GLU A 391 25.24 37.87 -20.40
C GLU A 391 25.96 37.55 -21.45
N ASN A 392 26.51 37.79 -21.39
CA ASN A 392 26.75 37.59 -22.14
C ASN A 392 26.97 36.66 -22.56
N SER A 393 26.58 36.49 -22.59
CA SER A 393 26.55 35.97 -23.03
C SER A 393 26.78 35.74 -23.83
N MET A 394 26.93 35.73 -23.68
CA MET A 394 27.00 35.82 -24.33
C MET A 394 27.15 35.86 -25.25
N THR A 395 27.49 35.86 -25.20
CA THR A 395 27.57 36.02 -25.91
C THR A 395 27.32 36.16 -26.58
N ARG A 396 27.28 36.28 -26.47
CA ARG A 396 26.82 36.50 -27.01
C ARG A 396 26.86 36.43 -28.08
N THR A 397 27.10 35.98 -28.08
CA THR A 397 27.19 36.13 -29.00
C THR A 397 26.73 36.55 -29.77
N ILE A 398 26.32 36.71 -29.61
CA ILE A 398 25.92 37.28 -30.18
C ILE A 398 26.25 37.73 -30.96
N THR A 399 26.61 37.83 -31.03
CA THR A 399 26.85 38.42 -31.52
C THR A 399 26.72 38.82 -32.34
N ALA A 400 26.58 38.74 -32.45
CA ALA A 400 26.38 39.18 -33.09
C ALA A 400 26.54 39.72 -33.96
N ASP A 401 27.01 39.85 -34.25
CA ASP A 401 26.91 40.18 -35.12
C ASP A 401 26.37 39.58 -36.00
N ASP A 402 26.45 39.51 -36.00
CA ASP A 402 25.85 38.97 -36.35
C ASP A 402 25.19 38.14 -36.28
N GLU A 403 25.32 38.07 -35.78
CA GLU A 403 24.76 37.46 -35.59
C GLU A 403 23.87 37.09 -35.41
N LYS A 404 23.78 37.68 -35.07
CA LYS A 404 23.10 37.57 -34.83
C LYS A 404 22.56 36.81 -34.68
N ARG A 405 22.75 36.71 -34.64
CA ARG A 405 22.42 36.11 -34.44
C ARG A 405 21.77 35.41 -34.08
N THR A 406 21.99 35.85 -33.82
CA THR A 406 21.59 35.31 -33.40
C THR A 406 21.02 34.64 -33.10
N LEU A 407 21.15 34.97 -33.12
CA LEU A 407 20.80 34.49 -32.86
C LEU A 407 20.12 33.73 -32.95
N VAL A 408 20.21 33.90 -32.92
CA VAL A 408 19.75 33.35 -32.99
C VAL A 408 19.35 32.41 -33.17
N ALA A 409 19.75 32.94 -33.55
CA ALA A 409 19.75 32.34 -33.58
C ALA A 409 19.67 31.47 -33.74
N ARG A 410 19.98 31.85 -33.79
CA ARG A 410 19.92 31.26 -34.10
C ARG A 410 19.62 30.22 -34.10
N GLU A 411 19.67 30.46 -34.19
CA GLU A 411 19.62 29.89 -34.48
C GLU A 411 19.67 28.92 -34.63
N THR A 412 20.07 29.40 -34.78
CA THR A 412 20.27 28.91 -35.13
C THR A 412 20.34 28.01 -35.14
N THR A 413 20.65 28.34 -35.22
CA THR A 413 20.96 28.00 -35.51
C THR A 413 20.98 27.18 -35.77
N ILE A 414 20.99 27.65 -35.81
CA ILE A 414 21.25 27.41 -36.23
C ILE A 414 21.06 26.72 -36.61
N GLN A 415 21.13 27.28 -36.78
CA GLN A 415 21.28 27.13 -37.31
C GLN A 415 21.21 26.40 -37.81
N ALA A 416 21.37 26.71 -38.07
CA ALA A 416 21.59 26.45 -38.48
C ALA A 416 21.56 25.78 -38.85
N THR A 417 21.42 26.21 -38.81
CA THR A 417 21.56 25.94 -39.10
C THR A 417 21.43 25.41 -39.30
N ASP A 418 21.40 25.80 -39.19
CA ASP A 418 21.50 25.70 -39.49
C ASP A 418 21.35 25.29 -40.14
N LYS A 419 21.43 25.77 -40.83
CA LYS A 419 21.58 25.66 -41.42
C LYS A 419 21.65 25.04 -41.89
N LEU A 420 21.73 25.21 -41.96
CA LEU A 420 21.96 24.76 -42.35
C LEU A 420 22.03 24.25 -43.16
N THR A 421 22.07 24.36 -43.64
CA THR A 421 22.29 24.01 -44.14
C THR A 421 22.18 23.47 -44.60
N VAL A 422 21.96 23.58 -44.52
CA VAL A 422 21.98 23.02 -44.73
C VAL A 422 21.97 22.55 -45.51
N LEU A 423 22.02 23.03 -45.73
CA LEU A 423 22.06 22.57 -46.40
C LEU A 423 21.73 21.56 -46.57
N GLY A 424 21.39 21.47 -46.57
CA GLY A 424 20.89 20.73 -46.62
C GLY A 424 20.41 19.94 -45.94
N THR A 425 20.60 19.90 -45.69
CA THR A 425 20.14 19.26 -44.80
C THR A 425 20.13 19.37 -43.59
N VAL A 426 20.32 19.69 -43.44
CA VAL A 426 20.33 19.66 -42.24
C VAL A 426 19.97 19.12 -41.52
N THR A 427 20.02 19.24 -41.74
CA THR A 427 19.71 18.82 -40.92
C THR A 427 19.45 18.67 -40.05
N LEU A 428 19.47 18.88 -40.09
CA LEU A 428 19.23 18.75 -39.16
C LEU A 428 18.96 18.30 -38.57
N MET A 429 19.07 18.43 -38.65
CA MET A 429 18.87 18.13 -38.13
C MET A 429 18.81 17.87 -37.52
N ALA A 430 19.07 17.98 -37.73
CA ALA A 430 19.04 17.70 -37.11
C ALA A 430 18.83 17.13 -36.60
N GLY A 431 19.06 16.91 -36.40
CA GLY A 431 18.79 16.29 -35.74
C GLY A 431 18.15 15.87 -35.62
N ALA A 432 18.16 16.11 -36.31
CA ALA A 432 17.57 15.85 -36.13
C ALA A 432 17.04 15.72 -36.09
N VAL A 433 17.40 15.82 -36.25
CA VAL A 433 16.85 15.91 -36.16
C VAL A 433 16.10 15.64 -35.72
N ALA A 434 16.19 15.79 -35.66
CA ALA A 434 15.55 15.64 -35.08
C ALA A 434 14.86 15.49 -35.09
N HIS A 435 15.08 15.47 -35.57
CA HIS A 435 14.40 15.48 -35.77
C HIS A 435 13.53 15.26 -35.47
N ILE A 436 13.70 15.36 -35.51
CA ILE A 436 13.07 15.32 -35.11
C ILE A 436 12.38 15.53 -35.00
N ALA A 437 12.44 15.70 -35.26
CA ALA A 437 12.02 16.18 -35.28
C ALA A 437 11.15 16.46 -34.96
N GLU A 438 10.88 16.74 -34.57
CA GLU A 438 10.05 16.86 -34.24
C GLU A 438 9.31 16.16 -34.52
N GLY A 439 9.23 15.90 -34.82
CA GLY A 439 8.61 15.39 -35.19
C GLY A 439 8.55 14.68 -35.98
N ASP A 440 8.42 14.70 -36.19
CA ASP A 440 8.43 14.06 -36.91
C ASP A 440 9.21 13.83 -37.46
N TYR A 441 9.54 14.18 -37.28
CA TYR A 441 10.23 14.22 -37.76
C TYR A 441 10.26 13.47 -38.55
N SER A 442 9.84 13.64 -38.43
CA SER A 442 9.71 13.02 -38.84
C SER A 442 10.06 12.47 -39.50
N VAL A 443 10.20 12.36 -39.34
CA VAL A 443 10.51 12.01 -39.89
C VAL A 443 10.32 11.73 -40.75
N GLY A 444 10.46 11.75 -41.08
CA GLY A 444 10.43 11.59 -41.81
C GLY A 444 10.24 11.56 -42.65
N THR A 445 10.66 11.52 -42.73
CA THR A 445 10.55 11.57 -43.40
C THR A 445 9.96 11.84 -44.01
N SER A 446 10.21 12.14 -44.30
CA SER A 446 9.47 12.20 -44.74
C SER A 446 8.67 11.40 -44.49
N GLY A 447 8.82 10.90 -43.99
CA GLY A 447 8.36 10.31 -43.57
C GLY A 447 8.32 9.25 -43.02
N SER A 448 8.65 8.85 -43.04
CA SER A 448 8.84 8.02 -42.28
C SER A 448 9.89 7.71 -41.76
N LEU A 449 10.29 8.14 -41.67
CA LEU A 449 11.26 7.89 -41.22
C LEU A 449 11.59 6.95 -40.95
N VAL A 450 11.41 7.07 -41.17
CA VAL A 450 11.64 6.34 -40.97
C VAL A 450 12.14 5.79 -40.23
N ILE A 451 12.15 5.96 -40.05
CA ILE A 451 12.56 5.53 -39.43
C ILE A 451 13.07 4.71 -39.30
N SER A 452 13.39 4.74 -39.76
CA SER A 452 13.84 4.04 -39.65
C SER A 452 14.45 3.63 -39.14
N CYS A 453 14.69 3.74 -39.24
CA CYS A 453 15.10 3.20 -38.87
C CYS A 453 15.18 2.37 -38.98
N SER A 454 15.49 2.30 -39.58
CA SER A 454 15.25 1.63 -39.90
C SER A 454 15.19 0.60 -39.65
N LYS A 455 15.41 0.64 -39.24
CA LYS A 455 15.35 -0.16 -38.84
C LYS A 455 14.91 -0.56 -37.75
N ASP A 456 14.84 -0.54 -37.59
CA ASP A 456 14.32 -0.73 -36.53
C ASP A 456 13.81 -0.28 -35.75
N ASN A 457 13.90 0.18 -35.78
CA ASN A 457 13.47 0.72 -34.98
C ASN A 457 12.69 0.56 -34.33
N SER A 458 12.75 0.50 -34.47
CA SER A 458 12.08 0.51 -33.72
C SER A 458 11.38 0.78 -33.04
N VAL A 459 11.36 0.93 -33.18
CA VAL A 459 10.78 1.34 -32.72
C VAL A 459 10.12 1.22 -31.91
N SER A 460 10.35 1.33 -32.09
CA SER A 460 9.93 1.43 -31.41
C SER A 460 9.52 1.76 -30.81
N VAL A 461 9.55 1.92 -30.87
CA VAL A 461 9.09 2.22 -30.56
C VAL A 461 8.62 2.37 -29.68
N GLY A 462 8.84 2.52 -29.94
CA GLY A 462 8.54 2.85 -29.17
C GLY A 462 7.83 2.82 -28.68
N ARG A 463 7.69 2.78 -29.21
CA ARG A 463 7.06 2.79 -28.95
C ARG A 463 6.46 2.10 -28.62
N ASN A 464 6.34 1.91 -28.97
CA ASN A 464 5.87 1.58 -28.82
C ASN A 464 5.77 1.25 -28.64
N VAL A 465 5.85 1.11 -28.98
CA VAL A 465 5.81 0.99 -28.96
C VAL A 465 5.46 0.93 -28.92
N ASN A 466 5.36 1.11 -29.37
CA ASN A 466 5.20 1.06 -29.24
C ASN A 466 4.91 0.72 -29.02
N ARG A 467 4.78 0.49 -29.39
CA ARG A 467 4.66 0.16 -29.22
C ARG A 467 4.21 0.04 -29.02
N ASP A 468 4.35 0.11 -29.32
CA ASP A 468 4.18 -0.03 -28.94
C ASP A 468 3.79 -0.37 -28.67
N VAL A 469 3.99 -0.42 -29.18
CA VAL A 469 3.76 -0.80 -29.03
C VAL A 469 3.08 -1.00 -28.97
N GLY A 470 3.03 -0.82 -29.62
CA GLY A 470 2.56 -0.83 -29.51
C GLY A 470 2.08 -1.47 -29.44
N GLY A 471 2.19 -2.02 -29.64
CA GLY A 471 1.89 -2.61 -29.60
C GLY A 471 1.97 -3.48 -29.52
N ASN A 472 2.37 -3.53 -29.87
CA ASN A 472 2.77 -4.30 -29.77
C ASN A 472 3.47 -4.45 -29.71
N LEU A 473 3.80 -4.53 -29.79
CA LEU A 473 4.50 -4.69 -29.56
C LEU A 473 4.83 -5.06 -29.78
N ASP A 474 5.04 -5.04 -30.55
CA ASP A 474 5.34 -5.46 -30.74
C ASP A 474 5.64 -5.91 -30.76
N ASP A 475 5.70 -6.02 -31.02
CA ASP A 475 5.91 -6.44 -30.86
C ASP A 475 5.88 -6.99 -31.15
N ASN A 476 6.11 -6.85 -31.75
CA ASN A 476 6.11 -7.20 -31.92
C ASN A 476 6.03 -7.74 -31.85
N ILE A 477 6.11 -7.82 -31.71
CA ILE A 477 5.84 -8.23 -31.33
C ILE A 477 5.23 -8.59 -31.76
N LYS A 478 5.55 -8.32 -32.33
CA LYS A 478 4.88 -8.60 -32.73
C LYS A 478 4.28 -9.48 -32.65
N GLY A 479 4.53 -9.71 -32.62
CA GLY A 479 3.98 -10.27 -32.14
C GLY A 479 3.64 -10.83 -31.62
N ALA A 480 3.84 -11.02 -31.36
CA ALA A 480 3.29 -11.19 -30.39
C ALA A 480 3.31 -11.00 -29.58
N ALA A 481 3.25 -10.86 -29.33
CA ALA A 481 2.96 -10.70 -28.31
C ALA A 481 2.42 -10.58 -27.65
N VAL A 482 2.34 -10.38 -27.77
CA VAL A 482 1.74 -10.20 -27.06
C VAL A 482 1.29 -10.40 -26.65
N VAL A 483 1.13 -10.53 -26.61
CA VAL A 483 0.66 -10.70 -26.16
C VAL A 483 0.11 -10.56 -25.73
N ASN A 484 0.21 -10.24 -25.95
CA ASN A 484 -0.16 -10.00 -25.38
C ASN A 484 -0.54 -10.01 -25.02
N VAL A 485 -0.57 -10.10 -25.08
CA VAL A 485 -0.87 -10.32 -24.65
C VAL A 485 -1.62 -10.13 -24.32
N GLY A 486 -1.88 -9.87 -24.62
CA GLY A 486 -2.50 -9.62 -24.16
C GLY A 486 -2.95 -10.28 -24.00
N LYS A 487 -3.18 -10.71 -24.51
CA LYS A 487 -3.49 -11.49 -24.24
C LYS A 487 -3.06 -12.31 -23.69
N SER A 488 -2.67 -12.45 -23.92
CA SER A 488 -2.07 -13.00 -23.17
C SER A 488 -1.24 -12.98 -22.84
N LEU A 489 -1.05 -12.80 -22.93
CA LEU A 489 -0.47 -12.88 -22.68
C LEU A 489 -0.04 -13.28 -22.64
N THR A 490 0.18 -13.45 -22.68
CA THR A 490 0.64 -13.76 -22.35
C THR A 490 1.13 -13.92 -22.04
N GLU A 491 1.18 -14.10 -22.01
CA GLU A 491 1.58 -14.15 -21.65
C GLU A 491 2.15 -14.53 -21.78
N LYS A 492 2.32 -14.89 -22.00
CA LYS A 492 2.80 -15.20 -21.88
C LYS A 492 3.51 -15.25 -21.51
N ILE A 493 3.55 -15.60 -21.35
CA ILE A 493 4.00 -15.67 -20.52
C ILE A 493 4.64 -16.45 -20.34
N THR A 494 5.31 -16.95 -20.66
CA THR A 494 5.61 -17.52 -20.43
C THR A 494 5.70 -18.10 -19.69
N GLY A 495 5.47 -18.33 -19.31
CA GLY A 495 5.23 -18.67 -18.61
C GLY A 495 4.63 -18.97 -18.12
N ILE A 496 4.25 -18.81 -17.97
CA ILE A 496 3.37 -18.51 -17.89
C ILE A 496 2.93 -18.18 -18.14
N ARG A 497 2.82 -18.13 -18.31
CA ARG A 497 2.19 -17.62 -18.61
C ARG A 497 1.70 -17.69 -18.72
N ARG A 498 1.70 -17.50 -18.53
CA ARG A 498 1.16 -17.27 -18.46
C ARG A 498 0.47 -17.31 -18.66
N SER A 499 0.49 -17.43 -18.58
CA SER A 499 -0.28 -17.15 -18.51
C SER A 499 -0.71 -17.05 -18.28
N VAL A 500 -0.46 -16.83 -18.37
CA VAL A 500 -0.98 -16.51 -18.22
C VAL A 500 -1.35 -16.20 -18.26
N ALA A 501 -1.33 -16.13 -18.43
CA ALA A 501 -1.92 -15.71 -18.25
C ALA A 501 -2.33 -15.45 -17.98
N GLN A 502 -2.42 -15.50 -17.88
CA GLN A 502 -2.96 -15.30 -17.31
C GLN A 502 -3.63 -15.67 -16.67
N ALA A 503 -3.62 -15.77 -16.71
CA ALA A 503 -4.34 -16.14 -16.10
C ALA A 503 -4.88 -16.83 -16.16
N GLN A 504 -4.53 -16.98 -16.27
CA GLN A 504 -5.27 -17.39 -16.20
C GLN A 504 -6.14 -17.33 -15.95
N GLU A 505 -5.64 -16.73 -16.18
CA GLU A 505 -6.54 -16.55 -15.68
C GLU A 505 -7.31 -17.42 -15.68
N LEU A 506 -6.93 -17.65 -15.51
CA LEU A 506 -7.81 -18.53 -14.87
C LEU A 506 -9.10 -17.85 -14.57
N ILE A 507 -9.17 -16.67 -15.09
CA ILE A 507 -10.40 -15.91 -14.98
C ILE A 507 -11.15 -15.99 -16.29
N ALA A 508 -10.92 -16.99 -16.99
CA ALA A 508 -11.73 -17.29 -18.13
C ALA A 508 -13.07 -17.81 -17.63
N PRO A 509 -14.11 -17.70 -18.44
CA PRO A 509 -15.37 -18.37 -18.14
C PRO A 509 -15.14 -19.84 -17.85
N LYS A 510 -14.08 -20.39 -18.42
CA LYS A 510 -13.64 -21.74 -18.10
C LYS A 510 -12.16 -21.74 -17.88
N VAL A 511 -11.74 -22.51 -16.92
CA VAL A 511 -10.35 -22.62 -16.53
C VAL A 511 -9.89 -24.06 -16.68
N LYS A 512 -8.71 -24.22 -17.26
CA LYS A 512 -8.03 -25.50 -17.29
C LYS A 512 -6.71 -25.37 -16.58
N LEU A 513 -6.46 -26.25 -15.66
CA LEU A 513 -5.25 -26.26 -14.86
C LEU A 513 -4.66 -27.67 -14.92
N GLY A 514 -3.53 -27.82 -15.57
CA GLY A 514 -2.92 -29.13 -15.71
C GLY A 514 -2.27 -29.29 -17.07
N SER A 515 -2.33 -30.50 -17.60
CA SER A 515 -1.82 -30.80 -18.93
C SER A 515 -2.93 -30.63 -19.96
N GLU A 516 -2.62 -30.95 -21.23
CA GLU A 516 -3.65 -30.97 -22.26
C GLU A 516 -4.73 -31.99 -21.95
N GLU A 517 -4.34 -33.12 -21.43
CA GLU A 517 -5.29 -34.22 -21.21
C GLU A 517 -5.92 -34.21 -19.85
N ILE A 518 -5.25 -33.66 -18.84
CA ILE A 518 -5.71 -33.70 -17.46
C ILE A 518 -6.02 -32.30 -16.96
N ASN A 519 -7.25 -32.05 -16.62
CA ASN A 519 -7.66 -30.80 -15.99
C ASN A 519 -7.88 -31.07 -14.50
N VAL A 520 -7.03 -30.48 -13.65
CA VAL A 520 -7.13 -30.67 -12.20
C VAL A 520 -8.47 -30.17 -11.66
N LEU A 521 -9.05 -29.16 -12.31
CA LEU A 521 -10.37 -28.68 -11.89
C LEU A 521 -11.46 -29.69 -12.19
N THR A 522 -11.28 -30.46 -13.28
CA THR A 522 -12.20 -31.55 -13.60
C THR A 522 -12.16 -32.63 -12.50
N LEU A 523 -10.96 -32.90 -11.98
CA LEU A 523 -10.84 -33.85 -10.87
C LEU A 523 -11.71 -33.45 -9.68
N LEU A 524 -11.87 -32.16 -9.43
CA LEU A 524 -12.72 -31.71 -8.32
C LEU A 524 -14.19 -32.03 -8.58
N THR A 525 -14.66 -31.81 -9.82
CA THR A 525 -16.05 -32.15 -10.17
C THR A 525 -16.27 -33.65 -10.24
N ASP A 526 -15.26 -34.39 -10.73
CA ASP A 526 -15.32 -35.85 -10.73
C ASP A 526 -15.37 -36.38 -9.29
N THR A 527 -14.59 -35.77 -8.41
CA THR A 527 -14.63 -36.13 -6.98
C THR A 527 -16.02 -35.86 -6.42
N LEU A 528 -16.62 -34.71 -6.77
CA LEU A 528 -17.99 -34.44 -6.33
C LEU A 528 -18.97 -35.48 -6.85
N ASP A 529 -18.77 -35.98 -8.07
CA ASP A 529 -19.61 -37.06 -8.61
C ASP A 529 -19.45 -38.34 -7.82
N VAL A 530 -18.21 -38.72 -7.51
CA VAL A 530 -17.95 -39.91 -6.72
C VAL A 530 -18.60 -39.79 -5.34
N VAL A 531 -18.44 -38.62 -4.71
CA VAL A 531 -19.04 -38.35 -3.40
C VAL A 531 -20.57 -38.34 -3.50
N ASN A 532 -21.10 -37.79 -4.57
CA ASN A 532 -22.55 -37.77 -4.79
C ASN A 532 -23.08 -39.21 -4.92
N GLN A 533 -22.40 -40.00 -5.76
CA GLN A 533 -22.78 -41.39 -5.96
C GLN A 533 -22.69 -42.18 -4.63
N LEU A 534 -21.59 -41.99 -3.90
CA LEU A 534 -21.41 -42.66 -2.63
C LEU A 534 -22.51 -42.27 -1.65
N ALA A 535 -22.79 -40.98 -1.52
CA ALA A 535 -23.83 -40.50 -0.62
C ALA A 535 -25.21 -41.05 -1.04
N THR A 536 -25.45 -41.15 -2.35
CA THR A 536 -26.72 -41.70 -2.87
C THR A 536 -26.85 -43.18 -2.53
N VAL A 537 -25.76 -43.93 -2.74
CA VAL A 537 -25.74 -45.34 -2.42
C VAL A 537 -25.94 -45.55 -0.91
N CYS A 538 -25.24 -44.74 -0.09
CA CYS A 538 -25.38 -44.82 1.36
C CYS A 538 -26.80 -44.46 1.80
N ALA A 539 -27.42 -43.49 1.15
CA ALA A 539 -28.79 -43.09 1.47
C ALA A 539 -29.80 -44.23 1.20
N SER A 540 -29.55 -44.98 0.12
CA SER A 540 -30.44 -46.05 -0.29
C SER A 540 -30.03 -47.42 0.24
N HIS A 541 -28.86 -47.49 0.87
CA HIS A 541 -28.35 -48.77 1.39
C HIS A 541 -29.30 -49.35 2.45
N THR A 542 -29.62 -50.59 2.30
CA THR A 542 -30.54 -51.27 3.23
C THR A 542 -29.91 -52.54 3.77
N HIS A 543 -30.33 -52.91 4.92
CA HIS A 543 -30.01 -54.21 5.52
C HIS A 543 -31.29 -55.01 5.64
N PRO A 544 -31.24 -56.30 5.40
CA PRO A 544 -32.39 -57.16 5.62
C PRO A 544 -32.86 -56.98 7.05
N SER A 545 -34.14 -56.76 7.23
CA SER A 545 -34.83 -56.67 8.51
C SER A 545 -34.74 -55.31 9.23
N VAL A 546 -33.85 -54.41 8.84
CA VAL A 546 -33.75 -53.11 9.53
C VAL A 546 -33.91 -51.90 8.57
N GLY A 547 -33.96 -52.16 7.28
CA GLY A 547 -34.24 -51.09 6.33
C GLY A 547 -33.04 -50.18 6.05
N THR A 548 -33.33 -48.94 5.78
CA THR A 548 -32.30 -47.95 5.46
C THR A 548 -31.64 -47.42 6.73
N SER A 549 -30.47 -46.87 6.56
CA SER A 549 -29.74 -46.22 7.65
C SER A 549 -30.58 -45.08 8.28
N SER A 550 -30.47 -44.93 9.59
CA SER A 550 -31.10 -43.82 10.29
C SER A 550 -30.58 -42.47 9.81
N GLN A 551 -29.44 -42.47 9.13
CA GLN A 551 -28.81 -41.28 8.58
C GLN A 551 -29.06 -41.14 7.07
N ALA A 552 -29.98 -41.91 6.50
CA ALA A 552 -30.27 -41.83 5.05
C ALA A 552 -30.63 -40.43 4.61
N GLY A 553 -31.33 -39.66 5.48
CA GLY A 553 -31.67 -38.28 5.20
C GLY A 553 -30.44 -37.39 5.04
N ASP A 554 -29.48 -37.58 5.93
CA ASP A 554 -28.24 -36.80 5.92
C ASP A 554 -27.43 -37.11 4.66
N PHE A 555 -27.35 -38.40 4.28
CA PHE A 555 -26.67 -38.77 3.04
C PHE A 555 -27.39 -38.21 1.82
N SER A 556 -28.70 -38.21 1.79
CA SER A 556 -29.47 -37.61 0.69
C SER A 556 -29.23 -36.11 0.59
N ALA A 557 -29.16 -35.45 1.75
CA ALA A 557 -28.85 -34.01 1.79
C ALA A 557 -27.44 -33.75 1.27
N ALA A 558 -26.48 -34.60 1.63
CA ALA A 558 -25.11 -34.50 1.17
C ALA A 558 -25.04 -34.71 -0.36
N ALA A 559 -25.74 -35.70 -0.89
CA ALA A 559 -25.79 -35.92 -2.34
C ALA A 559 -26.35 -34.71 -3.06
N LYS A 560 -27.45 -34.15 -2.58
CA LYS A 560 -28.05 -32.98 -3.20
C LYS A 560 -27.09 -31.80 -3.18
N LYS A 561 -26.36 -31.63 -2.06
CA LYS A 561 -25.41 -30.53 -1.91
C LYS A 561 -24.24 -30.66 -2.87
N THR A 562 -23.68 -31.86 -3.03
CA THR A 562 -22.58 -32.08 -3.98
C THR A 562 -23.03 -31.86 -5.43
N GLY A 563 -24.27 -32.28 -5.77
CA GLY A 563 -24.83 -31.96 -7.08
C GLY A 563 -24.94 -30.47 -7.32
N THR A 564 -25.48 -29.73 -6.34
CA THR A 564 -25.59 -28.29 -6.44
C THR A 564 -24.23 -27.62 -6.61
N LEU A 565 -23.21 -28.11 -5.89
CA LEU A 565 -21.85 -27.57 -6.02
C LEU A 565 -21.30 -27.86 -7.41
N LYS A 566 -21.48 -29.05 -7.92
CA LYS A 566 -21.02 -29.41 -9.25
C LYS A 566 -21.68 -28.51 -10.29
N ASP A 567 -23.00 -28.36 -10.25
CA ASP A 567 -23.73 -27.53 -11.21
C ASP A 567 -23.24 -26.07 -11.17
N LYS A 568 -22.90 -25.60 -9.98
CA LYS A 568 -22.43 -24.23 -9.80
C LYS A 568 -21.06 -24.01 -10.45
N TYR A 569 -20.17 -24.98 -10.33
CA TYR A 569 -18.77 -24.77 -10.72
C TYR A 569 -18.39 -25.39 -12.06
N SER A 570 -19.13 -26.39 -12.53
CA SER A 570 -18.85 -27.01 -13.85
C SER A 570 -18.77 -26.02 -15.00
N PRO A 571 -19.60 -24.97 -15.05
CA PRO A 571 -19.49 -24.01 -16.16
C PRO A 571 -18.15 -23.30 -16.24
N LEU A 572 -17.38 -23.28 -15.14
CA LEU A 572 -16.07 -22.63 -15.10
C LEU A 572 -14.93 -23.54 -15.58
N ILE A 573 -15.22 -24.80 -15.86
CA ILE A 573 -14.20 -25.78 -16.22
C ILE A 573 -14.17 -25.95 -17.75
N ALA A 574 -12.97 -25.85 -18.35
CA ALA A 574 -12.79 -26.03 -19.80
C ALA A 574 -12.72 -27.50 -20.17
#